data_5c22a8324c1a362b0b8fdafffd48aa0e
#
_entry.id   5c22a8324c1a362b0b8fdafffd48aa0e
#
_cell.length_a   1.000
_cell.length_b   1.000
_cell.length_c   1.000
_cell.angle_alpha   90.00
_cell.angle_beta   90.00
_cell.angle_gamma   90.00
#
_symmetry.space_group_name_H-M   'P 1'
#
loop_
_entity.id
_entity.type
_entity.pdbx_description
1 polymer ?
#
loop_
_entity_poly.entity_id
_entity_poly.type
_entity_poly.pdbx_seq_one_letter_code
_entity_poly.pdbx_strand_id
1 'polypeptide(L)'
;WAPIRVPHHRRLQTFAAMIWTSQLALHCSLFFFLMSIPRTWPILVPYLIWIILIDPAPERGGRKLQSFRNLGFWRLLASYFPISLVKTVDLPCDRKYIFGYHPHGIIGVGAAVNFATEATGFSQKFPNLNPYLLTLKTNFMIPFHRDVLLSLGLCSVSIKSCISILRSRNPLLDKRSSSSKINANGTESTGSCNSGKDPGNGNCLVIVVGGAAESLSARPGTADLTLKRRLGFIKLAIREGADLVPVFSFGENDVYAQLSNPEGTLLFYLQKKFQAVFGFTLPVFHGRGIFNYSLGLLPYRHRIVSVVGNPIRVEQNKGPTIEEIEKVQILYINELTRIWDKYKDVYAPNRKREMTLIA
;
A
#
# COMPACT_ATOMS: atom_id res chain seq x y z
N TRP A 1 17.49 -17.57 -21.75
CA TRP A 1 16.19 -18.21 -21.98
C TRP A 1 15.75 -18.97 -20.74
N ALA A 2 14.44 -19.13 -20.56
CA ALA A 2 13.88 -19.92 -19.48
C ALA A 2 14.20 -21.41 -19.69
N PRO A 3 14.55 -22.17 -18.62
CA PRO A 3 14.71 -23.61 -18.75
C PRO A 3 13.36 -24.26 -19.11
N ILE A 4 13.41 -25.31 -19.93
CA ILE A 4 12.19 -26.03 -20.38
C ILE A 4 11.48 -26.70 -19.19
N ARG A 5 12.24 -27.22 -18.23
CA ARG A 5 11.72 -27.87 -17.02
C ARG A 5 11.65 -26.88 -15.86
N VAL A 6 10.49 -26.26 -15.68
CA VAL A 6 10.20 -25.36 -14.53
C VAL A 6 9.20 -26.04 -13.62
N PRO A 7 9.44 -26.14 -12.30
CA PRO A 7 8.47 -26.70 -11.35
C PRO A 7 7.09 -26.02 -11.41
N HIS A 8 6.01 -26.78 -11.24
CA HIS A 8 4.64 -26.28 -11.39
C HIS A 8 4.36 -25.06 -10.48
N HIS A 9 4.81 -25.10 -9.22
CA HIS A 9 4.61 -23.98 -8.29
C HIS A 9 5.25 -22.67 -8.81
N ARG A 10 6.41 -22.75 -9.49
CA ARG A 10 7.05 -21.60 -10.11
C ARG A 10 6.26 -21.04 -11.29
N ARG A 11 5.59 -21.90 -12.05
CA ARG A 11 4.67 -21.47 -13.13
C ARG A 11 3.46 -20.75 -12.54
N LEU A 12 2.85 -21.29 -11.48
CA LEU A 12 1.72 -20.66 -10.78
C LEU A 12 2.10 -19.29 -10.17
N GLN A 13 3.29 -19.16 -9.59
CA GLN A 13 3.81 -17.88 -9.13
C GLN A 13 3.95 -16.88 -10.27
N THR A 14 4.51 -17.32 -11.42
CA THR A 14 4.64 -16.45 -12.61
C THR A 14 3.28 -16.03 -13.14
N PHE A 15 2.30 -16.95 -13.17
CA PHE A 15 0.93 -16.67 -13.55
C PHE A 15 0.28 -15.64 -12.60
N ALA A 16 0.47 -15.77 -11.29
CA ALA A 16 -0.04 -14.80 -10.33
C ALA A 16 0.57 -13.40 -10.54
N ALA A 17 1.88 -13.32 -10.79
CA ALA A 17 2.54 -12.06 -11.09
C ALA A 17 2.03 -11.45 -12.42
N MET A 18 1.80 -12.28 -13.45
CA MET A 18 1.26 -11.85 -14.74
C MET A 18 -0.14 -11.26 -14.57
N ILE A 19 -1.04 -11.95 -13.88
CA ILE A 19 -2.40 -11.45 -13.61
C ILE A 19 -2.33 -10.12 -12.85
N TRP A 20 -1.52 -10.04 -11.79
CA TRP A 20 -1.39 -8.82 -11.00
C TRP A 20 -0.90 -7.63 -11.84
N THR A 21 0.11 -7.80 -12.68
CA THR A 21 0.69 -6.72 -13.48
C THR A 21 -0.17 -6.33 -14.68
N SER A 22 -0.96 -7.25 -15.22
CA SER A 22 -1.84 -7.02 -16.38
C SER A 22 -3.29 -6.65 -16.00
N GLN A 23 -3.67 -6.74 -14.71
CA GLN A 23 -5.08 -6.58 -14.29
C GLN A 23 -5.71 -5.26 -14.76
N LEU A 24 -4.97 -4.14 -14.72
CA LEU A 24 -5.49 -2.85 -15.18
C LEU A 24 -5.83 -2.89 -16.68
N ALA A 25 -4.90 -3.37 -17.49
CA ALA A 25 -5.10 -3.50 -18.94
C ALA A 25 -6.25 -4.47 -19.25
N LEU A 26 -6.34 -5.60 -18.52
CA LEU A 26 -7.41 -6.58 -18.69
C LEU A 26 -8.79 -5.98 -18.36
N HIS A 27 -8.91 -5.23 -17.25
CA HIS A 27 -10.18 -4.60 -16.87
C HIS A 27 -10.58 -3.51 -17.87
N CYS A 28 -9.64 -2.67 -18.32
CA CYS A 28 -9.91 -1.69 -19.36
C CYS A 28 -10.34 -2.35 -20.67
N SER A 29 -9.62 -3.39 -21.12
CA SER A 29 -9.97 -4.13 -22.34
C SER A 29 -11.35 -4.79 -22.24
N LEU A 30 -11.66 -5.42 -21.10
CA LEU A 30 -12.96 -5.98 -20.84
C LEU A 30 -14.07 -4.93 -20.89
N PHE A 31 -13.83 -3.77 -20.28
CA PHE A 31 -14.79 -2.67 -20.29
C PHE A 31 -15.07 -2.19 -21.71
N PHE A 32 -14.06 -1.90 -22.52
CA PHE A 32 -14.24 -1.45 -23.90
C PHE A 32 -14.84 -2.54 -24.79
N PHE A 33 -14.46 -3.81 -24.57
CA PHE A 33 -15.10 -4.92 -25.26
C PHE A 33 -16.60 -5.01 -24.98
N LEU A 34 -16.99 -4.92 -23.70
CA LEU A 34 -18.41 -4.93 -23.34
C LEU A 34 -19.15 -3.69 -23.88
N MET A 35 -18.52 -2.52 -23.86
CA MET A 35 -19.10 -1.29 -24.44
C MET A 35 -19.31 -1.37 -25.95
N SER A 36 -18.54 -2.19 -26.68
CA SER A 36 -18.76 -2.41 -28.12
C SER A 36 -20.01 -3.24 -28.44
N ILE A 37 -20.62 -3.87 -27.42
CA ILE A 37 -21.80 -4.72 -27.56
C ILE A 37 -23.03 -3.97 -27.05
N PRO A 38 -23.95 -3.44 -27.90
CA PRO A 38 -25.11 -2.64 -27.45
C PRO A 38 -26.02 -3.37 -26.45
N ARG A 39 -26.09 -4.68 -26.53
CA ARG A 39 -26.90 -5.53 -25.60
C ARG A 39 -26.45 -5.44 -24.14
N THR A 40 -25.21 -5.02 -23.86
CA THR A 40 -24.69 -4.87 -22.50
C THR A 40 -24.97 -3.51 -21.89
N TRP A 41 -25.36 -2.51 -22.68
CA TRP A 41 -25.58 -1.14 -22.23
C TRP A 41 -26.63 -0.97 -21.11
N PRO A 42 -27.74 -1.74 -21.11
CA PRO A 42 -28.71 -1.65 -20.01
C PRO A 42 -28.13 -1.98 -18.62
N ILE A 43 -27.01 -2.69 -18.57
CA ILE A 43 -26.30 -3.02 -17.33
C ILE A 43 -25.11 -2.08 -17.13
N LEU A 44 -24.34 -1.82 -18.20
CA LEU A 44 -23.11 -1.04 -18.08
C LEU A 44 -23.36 0.44 -17.80
N VAL A 45 -24.39 1.04 -18.43
CA VAL A 45 -24.68 2.47 -18.23
C VAL A 45 -25.13 2.74 -16.78
N PRO A 46 -26.09 2.02 -16.19
CA PRO A 46 -26.41 2.17 -14.77
C PRO A 46 -25.22 1.90 -13.84
N TYR A 47 -24.37 0.92 -14.16
CA TYR A 47 -23.15 0.67 -13.40
C TYR A 47 -22.21 1.87 -13.46
N LEU A 48 -21.97 2.48 -14.61
CA LEU A 48 -21.15 3.70 -14.75
C LEU A 48 -21.71 4.87 -13.95
N ILE A 49 -23.03 5.11 -14.06
CA ILE A 49 -23.70 6.15 -13.28
C ILE A 49 -23.49 5.92 -11.78
N TRP A 50 -23.67 4.68 -11.35
CA TRP A 50 -23.50 4.31 -9.95
C TRP A 50 -22.07 4.52 -9.44
N ILE A 51 -21.04 4.08 -10.19
CA ILE A 51 -19.64 4.23 -9.76
C ILE A 51 -19.16 5.69 -9.78
N ILE A 52 -19.69 6.52 -10.67
CA ILE A 52 -19.24 7.92 -10.82
C ILE A 52 -19.97 8.85 -9.86
N LEU A 53 -21.29 8.67 -9.69
CA LEU A 53 -22.13 9.65 -9.01
C LEU A 53 -22.63 9.19 -7.63
N ILE A 54 -22.82 7.90 -7.42
CA ILE A 54 -23.58 7.41 -6.26
C ILE A 54 -22.69 6.75 -5.20
N ASP A 55 -21.71 5.95 -5.62
CA ASP A 55 -20.97 5.09 -4.70
C ASP A 55 -19.87 5.80 -3.89
N PRO A 56 -20.07 6.00 -2.57
CA PRO A 56 -19.09 6.64 -1.69
C PRO A 56 -18.04 5.66 -1.13
N ALA A 57 -18.08 4.38 -1.48
CA ALA A 57 -17.25 3.34 -0.87
C ALA A 57 -15.74 3.67 -0.87
N PRO A 58 -15.14 4.25 -1.95
CA PRO A 58 -13.73 4.62 -1.93
C PRO A 58 -13.34 5.61 -0.83
N GLU A 59 -14.30 6.39 -0.32
CA GLU A 59 -14.08 7.40 0.73
C GLU A 59 -14.57 6.96 2.11
N ARG A 60 -15.16 5.75 2.22
CA ARG A 60 -15.79 5.26 3.46
C ARG A 60 -15.31 3.88 3.91
N GLY A 61 -14.04 3.56 3.68
CA GLY A 61 -13.47 2.28 4.14
C GLY A 61 -13.59 1.12 3.14
N GLY A 62 -14.04 1.35 1.91
CA GLY A 62 -14.13 0.32 0.87
C GLY A 62 -15.21 -0.74 1.13
N ARG A 63 -15.04 -1.92 0.52
CA ARG A 63 -15.90 -3.10 0.69
C ARG A 63 -15.05 -4.33 0.98
N LYS A 64 -14.21 -4.25 2.00
CA LYS A 64 -13.23 -5.27 2.37
C LYS A 64 -13.88 -6.65 2.49
N LEU A 65 -13.46 -7.59 1.64
CA LEU A 65 -13.89 -8.99 1.65
C LEU A 65 -12.74 -9.85 2.20
N GLN A 66 -12.89 -10.35 3.42
CA GLN A 66 -11.84 -11.15 4.08
C GLN A 66 -11.55 -12.46 3.32
N SER A 67 -12.57 -13.09 2.74
CA SER A 67 -12.40 -14.27 1.88
C SER A 67 -11.51 -13.98 0.67
N PHE A 68 -11.71 -12.84 0.01
CA PHE A 68 -10.90 -12.42 -1.14
C PHE A 68 -9.45 -12.12 -0.73
N ARG A 69 -9.24 -11.45 0.40
CA ARG A 69 -7.90 -11.15 0.97
C ARG A 69 -7.13 -12.42 1.37
N ASN A 70 -7.84 -13.51 1.70
CA ASN A 70 -7.26 -14.79 2.11
C ASN A 70 -7.01 -15.77 0.94
N LEU A 71 -7.32 -15.42 -0.31
CA LEU A 71 -7.13 -16.31 -1.45
C LEU A 71 -5.67 -16.80 -1.56
N GLY A 72 -5.52 -18.07 -1.92
CA GLY A 72 -4.21 -18.68 -2.19
C GLY A 72 -3.41 -17.98 -3.29
N PHE A 73 -4.11 -17.28 -4.19
CA PHE A 73 -3.51 -16.42 -5.22
C PHE A 73 -2.53 -15.40 -4.65
N TRP A 74 -2.88 -14.73 -3.54
CA TRP A 74 -2.01 -13.74 -2.90
C TRP A 74 -0.75 -14.36 -2.29
N ARG A 75 -0.85 -15.59 -1.78
CA ARG A 75 0.32 -16.35 -1.32
C ARG A 75 1.25 -16.75 -2.46
N LEU A 76 0.70 -17.09 -3.63
CA LEU A 76 1.50 -17.33 -4.84
C LEU A 76 2.23 -16.05 -5.29
N LEU A 77 1.53 -14.91 -5.28
CA LEU A 77 2.11 -13.61 -5.60
C LEU A 77 3.21 -13.22 -4.60
N ALA A 78 2.93 -13.36 -3.30
CA ALA A 78 3.93 -13.13 -2.25
C ALA A 78 5.17 -14.02 -2.42
N SER A 79 4.97 -15.29 -2.80
CA SER A 79 6.07 -16.24 -3.03
C SER A 79 6.85 -15.97 -4.33
N TYR A 80 6.25 -15.26 -5.29
CA TYR A 80 6.96 -14.84 -6.49
C TYR A 80 8.09 -13.86 -6.16
N PHE A 81 7.87 -12.92 -5.25
CA PHE A 81 8.81 -11.89 -4.83
C PHE A 81 9.50 -12.18 -3.49
N PRO A 82 9.40 -13.36 -2.89
CA PRO A 82 9.54 -13.68 -1.46
C PRO A 82 9.28 -12.49 -0.54
N ILE A 83 7.97 -12.03 -0.55
CA ILE A 83 7.56 -10.89 0.27
C ILE A 83 7.43 -11.31 1.73
N SER A 84 7.97 -10.50 2.62
CA SER A 84 7.82 -10.69 4.06
C SER A 84 7.56 -9.37 4.80
N LEU A 85 6.74 -9.44 5.84
CA LEU A 85 6.47 -8.35 6.76
C LEU A 85 7.18 -8.62 8.07
N VAL A 86 8.08 -7.73 8.47
CA VAL A 86 8.85 -7.83 9.74
C VAL A 86 8.20 -6.88 10.75
N LYS A 87 7.72 -7.47 11.84
CA LYS A 87 7.21 -6.74 13.00
C LYS A 87 8.37 -6.51 13.97
N THR A 88 8.63 -5.25 14.33
CA THR A 88 9.69 -4.92 15.29
C THR A 88 9.16 -4.54 16.67
N VAL A 89 7.86 -4.20 16.75
CA VAL A 89 7.21 -3.73 17.99
C VAL A 89 5.73 -4.13 17.98
N ASP A 90 5.15 -4.26 19.18
CA ASP A 90 3.71 -4.41 19.34
C ASP A 90 3.03 -3.04 19.27
N LEU A 91 1.91 -3.00 18.53
CA LEU A 91 1.10 -1.80 18.39
C LEU A 91 -0.23 -2.01 19.12
N PRO A 92 -0.52 -1.21 20.17
CA PRO A 92 -1.79 -1.27 20.89
C PRO A 92 -3.00 -1.05 19.97
N CYS A 93 -4.07 -1.81 20.19
CA CYS A 93 -5.28 -1.70 19.35
C CYS A 93 -6.24 -0.57 19.78
N ASP A 94 -5.95 0.11 20.87
CA ASP A 94 -6.68 1.27 21.38
C ASP A 94 -6.26 2.61 20.77
N ARG A 95 -5.37 2.59 19.79
CA ARG A 95 -4.86 3.78 19.10
C ARG A 95 -5.17 3.75 17.61
N LYS A 96 -5.12 4.92 16.98
CA LYS A 96 -5.18 5.12 15.52
C LYS A 96 -3.77 5.18 14.97
N TYR A 97 -3.57 4.69 13.75
CA TYR A 97 -2.24 4.68 13.15
C TYR A 97 -2.25 5.20 11.71
N ILE A 98 -1.15 5.85 11.33
CA ILE A 98 -0.81 6.15 9.95
C ILE A 98 0.55 5.51 9.65
N PHE A 99 0.53 4.44 8.88
CA PHE A 99 1.73 3.79 8.37
C PHE A 99 2.23 4.55 7.15
N GLY A 100 3.42 5.10 7.21
CA GLY A 100 4.09 5.67 6.06
C GLY A 100 5.02 4.66 5.42
N TYR A 101 4.67 4.20 4.22
CA TYR A 101 5.39 3.17 3.50
C TYR A 101 6.41 3.79 2.53
N HIS A 102 7.64 3.30 2.56
CA HIS A 102 8.78 3.73 1.76
C HIS A 102 9.63 2.55 1.30
N PRO A 103 10.20 2.63 0.07
CA PRO A 103 9.86 3.51 -1.04
C PRO A 103 8.56 3.10 -1.74
N HIS A 104 8.09 3.94 -2.69
CA HIS A 104 6.91 3.65 -3.52
C HIS A 104 7.14 2.47 -4.48
N GLY A 105 8.36 2.34 -5.02
CA GLY A 105 8.61 1.45 -6.12
C GLY A 105 7.87 1.85 -7.41
N ILE A 106 7.86 0.98 -8.40
CA ILE A 106 7.13 1.22 -9.67
C ILE A 106 5.66 0.81 -9.53
N ILE A 107 5.39 -0.32 -8.88
CA ILE A 107 4.03 -0.90 -8.79
C ILE A 107 3.51 -1.06 -7.36
N GLY A 108 4.31 -0.76 -6.33
CA GLY A 108 3.90 -0.84 -4.93
C GLY A 108 3.43 -2.23 -4.48
N VAL A 109 4.01 -3.30 -5.03
CA VAL A 109 3.53 -4.67 -4.80
C VAL A 109 3.71 -5.11 -3.34
N GLY A 110 4.79 -4.68 -2.69
CA GLY A 110 5.03 -4.98 -1.28
C GLY A 110 3.97 -4.35 -0.38
N ALA A 111 3.60 -3.09 -0.63
CA ALA A 111 2.52 -2.43 0.09
C ALA A 111 1.19 -3.16 -0.09
N ALA A 112 0.84 -3.52 -1.35
CA ALA A 112 -0.40 -4.22 -1.67
C ALA A 112 -0.48 -5.59 -0.98
N VAL A 113 0.56 -6.40 -1.09
CA VAL A 113 0.57 -7.76 -0.54
C VAL A 113 0.58 -7.76 0.99
N ASN A 114 1.35 -6.85 1.63
CA ASN A 114 1.47 -6.79 3.08
C ASN A 114 0.23 -6.23 3.79
N PHE A 115 -0.43 -5.23 3.20
CA PHE A 115 -1.49 -4.49 3.90
C PHE A 115 -2.89 -4.67 3.29
N ALA A 116 -2.99 -4.99 1.99
CA ALA A 116 -4.27 -5.24 1.36
C ALA A 116 -4.63 -6.73 1.27
N THR A 117 -3.72 -7.65 1.65
CA THR A 117 -3.97 -9.10 1.68
C THR A 117 -3.52 -9.71 2.99
N GLU A 118 -3.85 -10.99 3.20
CA GLU A 118 -3.36 -11.76 4.35
C GLU A 118 -2.18 -12.69 3.99
N ALA A 119 -1.55 -12.48 2.85
CA ALA A 119 -0.49 -13.38 2.36
C ALA A 119 0.76 -13.40 3.26
N THR A 120 1.06 -12.30 3.94
CA THR A 120 2.20 -12.17 4.87
C THR A 120 1.78 -12.22 6.35
N GLY A 121 0.48 -12.47 6.62
CA GLY A 121 -0.05 -12.65 7.97
C GLY A 121 -0.15 -11.35 8.77
N PHE A 122 -0.62 -10.24 8.16
CA PHE A 122 -0.77 -8.97 8.86
C PHE A 122 -1.65 -9.10 10.11
N SER A 123 -2.83 -9.71 9.98
CA SER A 123 -3.78 -9.87 11.09
C SER A 123 -3.25 -10.73 12.24
N GLN A 124 -2.32 -11.67 11.95
CA GLN A 124 -1.65 -12.47 12.97
C GLN A 124 -0.55 -11.68 13.70
N LYS A 125 0.19 -10.84 12.96
CA LYS A 125 1.29 -10.03 13.50
C LYS A 125 0.78 -8.83 14.30
N PHE A 126 -0.31 -8.23 13.86
CA PHE A 126 -0.93 -7.06 14.47
C PHE A 126 -2.42 -7.33 14.76
N PRO A 127 -2.71 -8.09 15.84
CA PRO A 127 -4.08 -8.47 16.18
C PRO A 127 -4.94 -7.21 16.45
N ASN A 128 -6.19 -7.24 15.99
CA ASN A 128 -7.18 -6.18 16.14
C ASN A 128 -6.86 -4.85 15.42
N LEU A 129 -5.75 -4.76 14.69
CA LEU A 129 -5.51 -3.63 13.79
C LEU A 129 -6.17 -3.87 12.44
N ASN A 130 -6.78 -2.82 11.90
CA ASN A 130 -7.53 -2.88 10.65
C ASN A 130 -6.87 -1.98 9.59
N PRO A 131 -6.02 -2.54 8.69
CA PRO A 131 -5.28 -1.76 7.72
C PRO A 131 -6.14 -1.36 6.53
N TYR A 132 -6.00 -0.12 6.07
CA TYR A 132 -6.56 0.44 4.85
C TYR A 132 -5.43 1.00 3.99
N LEU A 133 -5.07 0.29 2.92
CA LEU A 133 -4.09 0.80 1.97
C LEU A 133 -4.73 1.88 1.10
N LEU A 134 -4.08 3.03 1.00
CA LEU A 134 -4.60 4.16 0.27
C LEU A 134 -3.97 4.27 -1.12
N THR A 135 -4.80 4.63 -2.11
CA THR A 135 -4.37 4.85 -3.48
C THR A 135 -5.06 6.07 -4.08
N LEU A 136 -4.66 6.46 -5.30
CA LEU A 136 -5.22 7.61 -6.00
C LEU A 136 -6.73 7.44 -6.25
N LYS A 137 -7.49 8.53 -6.09
CA LYS A 137 -8.93 8.56 -6.36
C LYS A 137 -9.26 8.11 -7.79
N THR A 138 -8.42 8.43 -8.76
CA THR A 138 -8.58 8.06 -10.17
C THR A 138 -8.64 6.56 -10.41
N ASN A 139 -7.97 5.74 -9.58
CA ASN A 139 -8.04 4.28 -9.68
C ASN A 139 -9.45 3.73 -9.44
N PHE A 140 -10.28 4.44 -8.67
CA PHE A 140 -11.67 4.06 -8.40
C PHE A 140 -12.65 4.53 -9.49
N MET A 141 -12.18 5.26 -10.49
CA MET A 141 -12.99 5.64 -11.67
C MET A 141 -12.89 4.59 -12.79
N ILE A 142 -12.00 3.60 -12.66
CA ILE A 142 -11.78 2.55 -13.66
C ILE A 142 -12.75 1.40 -13.39
N PRO A 143 -13.70 1.13 -14.30
CA PRO A 143 -14.69 0.06 -14.14
C PRO A 143 -14.02 -1.30 -13.91
N PHE A 144 -14.64 -2.17 -13.12
CA PHE A 144 -14.17 -3.50 -12.69
C PHE A 144 -12.88 -3.46 -11.85
N HIS A 145 -11.89 -2.65 -12.25
CA HIS A 145 -10.65 -2.50 -11.45
C HIS A 145 -10.93 -1.96 -10.06
N ARG A 146 -11.82 -0.95 -9.96
CA ARG A 146 -12.24 -0.40 -8.67
C ARG A 146 -12.83 -1.43 -7.71
N ASP A 147 -13.59 -2.40 -8.25
CA ASP A 147 -14.28 -3.39 -7.40
C ASP A 147 -13.29 -4.39 -6.80
N VAL A 148 -12.23 -4.72 -7.54
CA VAL A 148 -11.09 -5.48 -7.01
C VAL A 148 -10.38 -4.70 -5.90
N LEU A 149 -10.09 -3.41 -6.11
CA LEU A 149 -9.44 -2.57 -5.10
C LEU A 149 -10.29 -2.45 -3.82
N LEU A 150 -11.60 -2.20 -3.98
CA LEU A 150 -12.52 -2.10 -2.85
C LEU A 150 -12.63 -3.43 -2.09
N SER A 151 -12.65 -4.56 -2.79
CA SER A 151 -12.69 -5.90 -2.19
C SER A 151 -11.43 -6.23 -1.38
N LEU A 152 -10.29 -5.69 -1.78
CA LEU A 152 -9.04 -5.75 -1.02
C LEU A 152 -9.02 -4.77 0.17
N GLY A 153 -9.98 -3.84 0.24
CA GLY A 153 -10.04 -2.81 1.27
C GLY A 153 -9.16 -1.60 0.99
N LEU A 154 -8.82 -1.35 -0.29
CA LEU A 154 -8.17 -0.10 -0.67
C LEU A 154 -9.18 1.05 -0.65
N CYS A 155 -8.68 2.23 -0.30
CA CYS A 155 -9.46 3.45 -0.22
C CYS A 155 -8.72 4.63 -0.89
N SER A 156 -9.46 5.71 -1.12
CA SER A 156 -8.88 6.93 -1.68
C SER A 156 -7.95 7.61 -0.68
N VAL A 157 -6.82 8.15 -1.17
CA VAL A 157 -5.87 8.94 -0.37
C VAL A 157 -6.37 10.37 -0.08
N SER A 158 -7.63 10.70 -0.42
CA SER A 158 -8.21 12.01 -0.13
C SER A 158 -8.31 12.27 1.38
N ILE A 159 -8.14 13.52 1.79
CA ILE A 159 -8.24 13.93 3.21
C ILE A 159 -9.59 13.49 3.80
N LYS A 160 -10.68 13.62 3.03
CA LYS A 160 -12.02 13.21 3.45
C LYS A 160 -12.09 11.71 3.76
N SER A 161 -11.51 10.88 2.90
CA SER A 161 -11.41 9.43 3.11
C SER A 161 -10.58 9.10 4.36
N CYS A 162 -9.42 9.71 4.49
CA CYS A 162 -8.52 9.48 5.64
C CYS A 162 -9.23 9.79 6.98
N ILE A 163 -9.88 10.95 7.07
CA ILE A 163 -10.63 11.35 8.27
C ILE A 163 -11.79 10.40 8.53
N SER A 164 -12.55 10.04 7.49
CA SER A 164 -13.68 9.11 7.59
C SER A 164 -13.25 7.77 8.18
N ILE A 165 -12.14 7.22 7.69
CA ILE A 165 -11.61 5.92 8.14
C ILE A 165 -11.07 6.00 9.57
N LEU A 166 -10.29 7.04 9.91
CA LEU A 166 -9.72 7.19 11.26
C LEU A 166 -10.78 7.40 12.34
N ARG A 167 -11.94 7.94 11.96
CA ARG A 167 -13.06 8.17 12.88
C ARG A 167 -14.11 7.05 12.86
N SER A 168 -14.04 6.13 11.90
CA SER A 168 -14.99 5.02 11.81
C SER A 168 -14.76 3.99 12.92
N ARG A 169 -15.81 3.25 13.30
CA ARG A 169 -15.67 2.09 14.18
C ARG A 169 -14.91 0.98 13.50
N ASN A 170 -14.10 0.25 14.26
CA ASN A 170 -13.38 -0.92 13.78
C ASN A 170 -14.26 -2.17 13.91
N PRO A 171 -14.68 -2.79 12.80
CA PRO A 171 -15.53 -3.98 12.83
C PRO A 171 -14.90 -5.19 13.55
N LEU A 172 -13.58 -5.20 13.69
CA LEU A 172 -12.85 -6.29 14.37
C LEU A 172 -13.05 -6.22 15.89
N LEU A 173 -13.19 -5.01 16.45
CA LEU A 173 -13.44 -4.80 17.87
C LEU A 173 -14.91 -5.08 18.23
N ASP A 174 -15.86 -4.72 17.36
CA ASP A 174 -17.29 -4.95 17.58
C ASP A 174 -17.65 -6.44 17.66
N LYS A 175 -17.01 -7.28 16.85
CA LYS A 175 -17.22 -8.74 16.86
C LYS A 175 -16.81 -9.39 18.20
N ARG A 176 -15.83 -8.83 18.89
CA ARG A 176 -15.35 -9.36 20.17
C ARG A 176 -16.30 -9.05 21.32
N SER A 177 -16.89 -7.85 21.35
CA SER A 177 -17.89 -7.47 22.37
C SER A 177 -19.15 -8.32 22.30
N SER A 178 -19.49 -8.83 21.12
CA SER A 178 -20.63 -9.72 20.93
C SER A 178 -20.33 -11.18 21.33
N SER A 179 -19.07 -11.61 21.22
CA SER A 179 -18.64 -12.98 21.54
C SER A 179 -18.31 -13.20 23.00
N SER A 180 -17.94 -12.15 23.74
CA SER A 180 -17.59 -12.22 25.17
C SER A 180 -18.80 -12.31 26.10
N LYS A 181 -20.03 -12.20 25.59
CA LYS A 181 -21.27 -12.39 26.36
C LYS A 181 -21.67 -13.85 26.60
N ILE A 182 -20.90 -14.83 26.10
CA ILE A 182 -21.27 -16.26 26.15
C ILE A 182 -20.40 -17.11 27.09
N ASN A 183 -19.29 -16.63 27.64
CA ASN A 183 -18.45 -17.43 28.55
C ASN A 183 -18.31 -16.76 29.92
N ALA A 184 -19.25 -17.08 30.81
CA ALA A 184 -19.14 -16.83 32.24
C ALA A 184 -18.34 -17.95 32.93
N ASN A 185 -17.06 -18.14 32.61
CA ASN A 185 -16.10 -18.89 33.45
C ASN A 185 -14.71 -18.28 33.25
N GLY A 186 -14.22 -17.72 34.36
CA GLY A 186 -13.02 -16.92 34.42
C GLY A 186 -11.74 -17.65 34.01
N THR A 187 -11.12 -17.10 33.00
CA THR A 187 -9.67 -17.04 32.87
C THR A 187 -9.36 -15.83 31.98
N GLU A 188 -8.80 -14.79 32.60
CA GLU A 188 -8.35 -13.59 31.89
C GLU A 188 -7.17 -13.95 30.98
N SER A 189 -7.41 -14.00 29.66
CA SER A 189 -6.33 -13.98 28.69
C SER A 189 -5.94 -12.52 28.42
N THR A 190 -4.76 -12.15 28.85
CA THR A 190 -4.07 -10.88 28.64
C THR A 190 -4.14 -10.41 27.19
N GLY A 191 -4.91 -9.35 26.96
CA GLY A 191 -5.11 -8.73 25.66
C GLY A 191 -6.32 -7.80 25.65
N SER A 192 -6.76 -7.33 26.81
CA SER A 192 -7.91 -6.43 26.97
C SER A 192 -7.56 -5.03 26.51
N CYS A 193 -8.20 -4.58 25.42
CA CYS A 193 -8.28 -3.16 25.08
C CYS A 193 -9.34 -2.53 26.04
N ASN A 194 -8.95 -2.22 27.26
CA ASN A 194 -9.80 -1.50 28.21
C ASN A 194 -9.79 -0.01 27.87
N SER A 195 -10.92 0.50 27.46
CA SER A 195 -11.14 1.86 27.00
C SER A 195 -11.80 2.73 28.06
N GLY A 196 -11.06 3.71 28.52
CA GLY A 196 -11.65 4.91 29.12
C GLY A 196 -11.33 6.13 28.26
N LYS A 197 -12.37 6.86 27.85
CA LYS A 197 -12.35 8.13 27.11
C LYS A 197 -11.72 8.08 25.72
N ASP A 198 -12.58 8.01 24.69
CA ASP A 198 -12.26 8.05 23.26
C ASP A 198 -11.19 7.04 22.85
N PRO A 199 -11.49 5.73 22.91
CA PRO A 199 -10.52 4.72 22.56
C PRO A 199 -10.18 4.85 21.07
N GLY A 200 -8.92 4.89 20.77
CA GLY A 200 -8.45 4.65 19.42
C GLY A 200 -9.12 3.36 18.92
N ASN A 201 -9.47 3.32 17.65
CA ASN A 201 -10.31 2.25 17.11
C ASN A 201 -9.49 1.17 16.38
N GLY A 202 -8.15 1.16 16.51
CA GLY A 202 -7.27 0.20 15.83
C GLY A 202 -7.26 0.35 14.30
N ASN A 203 -7.89 1.38 13.74
CA ASN A 203 -7.83 1.63 12.30
C ASN A 203 -6.45 2.16 11.90
N CYS A 204 -5.93 1.61 10.82
CA CYS A 204 -4.60 1.94 10.30
C CYS A 204 -4.70 2.42 8.86
N LEU A 205 -4.34 3.67 8.59
CA LEU A 205 -4.10 4.12 7.23
C LEU A 205 -2.71 3.69 6.78
N VAL A 206 -2.58 3.16 5.58
CA VAL A 206 -1.30 2.86 4.97
C VAL A 206 -1.12 3.77 3.76
N ILE A 207 -0.21 4.71 3.87
CA ILE A 207 0.08 5.73 2.85
C ILE A 207 1.45 5.45 2.25
N VAL A 208 1.52 5.28 0.93
CA VAL A 208 2.79 5.27 0.21
C VAL A 208 3.20 6.72 -0.04
N VAL A 209 4.05 7.24 0.87
CA VAL A 209 4.27 8.69 1.05
C VAL A 209 4.89 9.36 -0.18
N GLY A 210 5.85 8.72 -0.84
CA GLY A 210 6.53 9.27 -2.03
C GLY A 210 5.59 9.49 -3.22
N GLY A 211 4.57 8.63 -3.34
CA GLY A 211 3.57 8.70 -4.40
C GLY A 211 4.16 8.59 -5.81
N ALA A 212 3.40 9.05 -6.80
CA ALA A 212 3.77 8.97 -8.21
C ALA A 212 5.13 9.65 -8.55
N ALA A 213 5.54 10.66 -7.81
CA ALA A 213 6.82 11.33 -8.07
C ALA A 213 8.02 10.41 -7.77
N GLU A 214 7.93 9.62 -6.70
CA GLU A 214 8.99 8.70 -6.28
C GLU A 214 9.12 7.51 -7.25
N SER A 215 8.02 7.08 -7.87
CA SER A 215 8.09 6.00 -8.87
C SER A 215 8.95 6.34 -10.09
N LEU A 216 9.10 7.63 -10.43
CA LEU A 216 10.02 8.08 -11.49
C LEU A 216 11.50 7.98 -11.09
N SER A 217 11.80 7.92 -9.79
CA SER A 217 13.15 7.78 -9.25
C SER A 217 13.46 6.36 -8.76
N ALA A 218 12.49 5.43 -8.86
CA ALA A 218 12.62 4.05 -8.43
C ALA A 218 13.62 3.29 -9.33
N ARG A 219 14.85 3.09 -8.84
CA ARG A 219 15.91 2.38 -9.56
C ARG A 219 16.48 1.25 -8.71
N PRO A 220 16.84 0.11 -9.32
CA PRO A 220 17.45 -0.99 -8.57
C PRO A 220 18.71 -0.59 -7.80
N GLY A 221 18.76 -0.99 -6.54
CA GLY A 221 19.86 -0.71 -5.63
C GLY A 221 19.88 0.71 -5.07
N THR A 222 18.80 1.49 -5.21
CA THR A 222 18.69 2.85 -4.66
C THR A 222 17.47 3.00 -3.75
N ALA A 223 17.58 3.93 -2.79
CA ALA A 223 16.52 4.30 -1.86
C ALA A 223 16.42 5.83 -1.77
N ASP A 224 15.92 6.44 -2.84
CA ASP A 224 15.71 7.90 -2.90
C ASP A 224 14.28 8.21 -2.49
N LEU A 225 14.08 8.81 -1.31
CA LEU A 225 12.78 9.04 -0.74
C LEU A 225 12.34 10.50 -0.89
N THR A 226 11.17 10.69 -1.49
CA THR A 226 10.51 12.01 -1.58
C THR A 226 9.73 12.27 -0.30
N LEU A 227 10.38 12.82 0.72
CA LEU A 227 9.80 12.97 2.06
C LEU A 227 9.82 14.40 2.59
N LYS A 228 10.86 15.19 2.28
CA LYS A 228 11.06 16.53 2.88
C LYS A 228 9.86 17.47 2.73
N ARG A 229 9.20 17.45 1.57
CA ARG A 229 8.02 18.29 1.27
C ARG A 229 6.67 17.59 1.53
N ARG A 230 6.68 16.33 1.98
CA ARG A 230 5.46 15.55 2.19
C ARG A 230 4.95 15.67 3.63
N LEU A 231 4.49 16.87 4.01
CA LEU A 231 4.00 17.15 5.37
C LEU A 231 2.53 16.82 5.59
N GLY A 232 1.78 16.53 4.53
CA GLY A 232 0.33 16.35 4.61
C GLY A 232 -0.11 15.20 5.51
N PHE A 233 0.59 14.06 5.49
CA PHE A 233 0.26 12.91 6.32
C PHE A 233 0.61 13.14 7.80
N ILE A 234 1.67 13.91 8.08
CA ILE A 234 2.05 14.32 9.44
C ILE A 234 1.02 15.29 10.02
N LYS A 235 0.63 16.30 9.24
CA LYS A 235 -0.45 17.23 9.62
C LYS A 235 -1.76 16.49 9.90
N LEU A 236 -2.09 15.49 9.10
CA LEU A 236 -3.26 14.64 9.30
C LEU A 236 -3.14 13.85 10.60
N ALA A 237 -1.97 13.26 10.87
CA ALA A 237 -1.71 12.50 12.10
C ALA A 237 -1.93 13.35 13.34
N ILE A 238 -1.37 14.55 13.39
CA ILE A 238 -1.54 15.48 14.52
C ILE A 238 -3.01 15.88 14.67
N ARG A 239 -3.70 16.22 13.58
CA ARG A 239 -5.11 16.62 13.62
C ARG A 239 -6.05 15.55 14.14
N GLU A 240 -5.81 14.29 13.81
CA GLU A 240 -6.68 13.17 14.17
C GLU A 240 -6.17 12.38 15.39
N GLY A 241 -5.02 12.75 15.96
CA GLY A 241 -4.40 12.06 17.09
C GLY A 241 -4.01 10.62 16.74
N ALA A 242 -3.48 10.41 15.53
CA ALA A 242 -3.04 9.12 15.05
C ALA A 242 -1.51 9.00 15.14
N ASP A 243 -1.01 7.91 15.70
CA ASP A 243 0.42 7.67 15.77
C ASP A 243 1.01 7.37 14.39
N LEU A 244 2.19 7.89 14.12
CA LEU A 244 2.90 7.64 12.87
C LEU A 244 3.79 6.40 13.00
N VAL A 245 3.70 5.49 12.03
CA VAL A 245 4.51 4.27 11.99
C VAL A 245 5.29 4.24 10.68
N PRO A 246 6.61 4.51 10.70
CA PRO A 246 7.43 4.36 9.51
C PRO A 246 7.54 2.89 9.09
N VAL A 247 7.41 2.62 7.79
CA VAL A 247 7.63 1.30 7.21
C VAL A 247 8.63 1.43 6.08
N PHE A 248 9.74 0.72 6.19
CA PHE A 248 10.74 0.65 5.12
C PHE A 248 10.67 -0.70 4.41
N SER A 249 10.59 -0.68 3.08
CA SER A 249 10.50 -1.87 2.23
C SER A 249 11.74 -2.04 1.38
N PHE A 250 12.62 -2.92 1.81
CA PHE A 250 13.80 -3.30 1.07
C PHE A 250 13.42 -4.14 -0.15
N GLY A 251 14.01 -3.85 -1.31
CA GLY A 251 13.77 -4.57 -2.56
C GLY A 251 12.58 -4.09 -3.39
N GLU A 252 11.79 -3.13 -2.91
CA GLU A 252 10.63 -2.60 -3.66
C GLU A 252 11.04 -1.94 -4.98
N ASN A 253 12.19 -1.26 -5.02
CA ASN A 253 12.74 -0.63 -6.22
C ASN A 253 13.44 -1.62 -7.16
N ASP A 254 13.70 -2.86 -6.71
CA ASP A 254 14.52 -3.82 -7.46
C ASP A 254 13.70 -4.74 -8.38
N VAL A 255 12.37 -4.61 -8.34
CA VAL A 255 11.47 -5.46 -9.13
C VAL A 255 11.41 -5.12 -10.61
N TYR A 256 11.86 -3.92 -11.00
CA TYR A 256 11.97 -3.47 -12.38
C TYR A 256 13.25 -2.66 -12.61
N ALA A 257 13.78 -2.72 -13.81
CA ALA A 257 14.78 -1.77 -14.28
C ALA A 257 14.07 -0.59 -14.95
N GLN A 258 14.47 0.64 -14.63
CA GLN A 258 13.91 1.86 -15.19
C GLN A 258 14.95 2.54 -16.08
N LEU A 259 14.50 3.02 -17.24
CA LEU A 259 15.34 3.85 -18.10
C LEU A 259 15.68 5.17 -17.41
N SER A 260 16.93 5.60 -17.62
CA SER A 260 17.36 6.90 -17.11
C SER A 260 16.60 8.02 -17.82
N ASN A 261 16.02 8.91 -17.04
CA ASN A 261 15.31 10.10 -17.52
C ASN A 261 15.83 11.34 -16.80
N PRO A 262 17.06 11.79 -17.07
CA PRO A 262 17.63 12.97 -16.43
C PRO A 262 16.75 14.20 -16.67
N GLU A 263 16.80 15.13 -15.72
CA GLU A 263 16.16 16.44 -15.89
C GLU A 263 16.66 17.12 -17.16
N GLY A 264 15.75 17.79 -17.88
CA GLY A 264 16.06 18.44 -19.17
C GLY A 264 15.84 17.56 -20.41
N THR A 265 15.56 16.24 -20.25
CA THR A 265 15.20 15.40 -21.39
C THR A 265 13.72 15.57 -21.79
N LEU A 266 13.40 15.36 -23.07
CA LEU A 266 12.03 15.36 -23.57
C LEU A 266 11.16 14.34 -22.82
N LEU A 267 11.71 13.16 -22.52
CA LEU A 267 11.04 12.11 -21.78
C LEU A 267 10.63 12.61 -20.38
N PHE A 268 11.55 13.27 -19.65
CA PHE A 268 11.27 13.84 -18.33
C PHE A 268 10.15 14.88 -18.40
N TYR A 269 10.21 15.79 -19.38
CA TYR A 269 9.18 16.81 -19.59
C TYR A 269 7.80 16.19 -19.86
N LEU A 270 7.72 15.22 -20.76
CA LEU A 270 6.46 14.52 -21.08
C LEU A 270 5.89 13.78 -19.88
N GLN A 271 6.73 13.09 -19.11
CA GLN A 271 6.31 12.39 -17.88
C GLN A 271 5.79 13.37 -16.82
N LYS A 272 6.45 14.51 -16.62
CA LYS A 272 5.99 15.57 -15.70
C LYS A 272 4.66 16.19 -16.14
N LYS A 273 4.51 16.48 -17.44
CA LYS A 273 3.26 17.00 -18.00
C LYS A 273 2.13 16.00 -17.85
N PHE A 274 2.39 14.72 -18.14
CA PHE A 274 1.43 13.65 -17.94
C PHE A 274 1.01 13.53 -16.46
N GLN A 275 1.98 13.57 -15.54
CA GLN A 275 1.73 13.54 -14.09
C GLN A 275 0.84 14.70 -13.64
N ALA A 276 1.09 15.90 -14.16
CA ALA A 276 0.29 17.10 -13.81
C ALA A 276 -1.17 16.98 -14.25
N VAL A 277 -1.43 16.33 -15.39
CA VAL A 277 -2.80 16.18 -15.95
C VAL A 277 -3.53 15.01 -15.29
N PHE A 278 -2.88 13.86 -15.15
CA PHE A 278 -3.55 12.60 -14.74
C PHE A 278 -3.32 12.22 -13.27
N GLY A 279 -2.40 12.89 -12.58
CA GLY A 279 -2.07 12.61 -11.18
C GLY A 279 -1.20 11.38 -10.95
N PHE A 280 -0.93 10.56 -11.99
CA PHE A 280 -0.02 9.42 -11.93
C PHE A 280 1.09 9.55 -12.97
N THR A 281 2.14 8.74 -12.82
CA THR A 281 3.30 8.77 -13.72
C THR A 281 3.34 7.54 -14.61
N LEU A 282 3.95 7.68 -15.79
CA LEU A 282 4.28 6.59 -16.69
C LEU A 282 5.81 6.40 -16.73
N PRO A 283 6.39 5.68 -15.75
CA PRO A 283 7.80 5.34 -15.82
C PRO A 283 8.06 4.42 -17.03
N VAL A 284 9.15 4.66 -17.73
CA VAL A 284 9.59 3.75 -18.79
C VAL A 284 10.48 2.69 -18.14
N PHE A 285 9.91 1.52 -17.96
CA PHE A 285 10.55 0.42 -17.26
C PHE A 285 10.52 -0.86 -18.08
N HIS A 286 11.40 -1.76 -17.75
CA HIS A 286 11.38 -3.14 -18.24
C HIS A 286 11.66 -4.11 -17.09
N GLY A 287 11.21 -5.31 -17.26
CA GLY A 287 11.46 -6.42 -16.37
C GLY A 287 11.86 -7.64 -17.20
N ARG A 288 11.31 -8.80 -16.85
CA ARG A 288 11.55 -10.06 -17.55
C ARG A 288 10.34 -10.48 -18.38
N GLY A 289 10.58 -11.30 -19.38
CA GLY A 289 9.54 -12.05 -20.08
C GLY A 289 9.24 -13.40 -19.40
N ILE A 290 8.33 -14.16 -20.01
CA ILE A 290 8.01 -15.52 -19.57
C ILE A 290 9.14 -16.46 -19.96
N PHE A 291 9.61 -16.37 -21.21
CA PHE A 291 10.66 -17.22 -21.80
C PHE A 291 12.02 -16.54 -21.85
N ASN A 292 12.06 -15.22 -21.99
CA ASN A 292 13.27 -14.41 -21.93
C ASN A 292 13.38 -13.70 -20.59
N TYR A 293 14.37 -14.06 -19.77
CA TYR A 293 14.51 -13.50 -18.43
C TYR A 293 15.13 -12.11 -18.39
N SER A 294 15.63 -11.60 -19.51
CA SER A 294 16.33 -10.32 -19.57
C SER A 294 15.45 -9.16 -20.04
N LEU A 295 14.36 -9.43 -20.78
CA LEU A 295 13.49 -8.40 -21.33
C LEU A 295 12.03 -8.83 -21.33
N GLY A 296 11.16 -7.95 -20.86
CA GLY A 296 9.72 -8.13 -20.85
C GLY A 296 9.01 -7.20 -19.86
N LEU A 297 7.71 -7.43 -19.65
CA LEU A 297 6.86 -6.61 -18.80
C LEU A 297 6.60 -7.23 -17.42
N LEU A 298 7.03 -8.49 -17.19
CA LEU A 298 6.91 -9.10 -15.87
C LEU A 298 8.01 -8.57 -14.94
N PRO A 299 7.72 -8.36 -13.66
CA PRO A 299 8.73 -7.95 -12.70
C PRO A 299 9.82 -9.01 -12.50
N TYR A 300 11.01 -8.59 -12.14
CA TYR A 300 12.05 -9.50 -11.68
C TYR A 300 11.66 -10.15 -10.36
N ARG A 301 12.11 -11.39 -10.16
CA ARG A 301 11.93 -12.09 -8.87
C ARG A 301 12.94 -11.55 -7.86
N HIS A 302 12.61 -10.48 -7.23
CA HIS A 302 13.44 -9.89 -6.18
C HIS A 302 12.74 -10.01 -4.82
N ARG A 303 13.52 -10.28 -3.76
CA ARG A 303 12.97 -10.37 -2.41
C ARG A 303 12.53 -8.98 -1.93
N ILE A 304 11.35 -8.92 -1.31
CA ILE A 304 10.83 -7.69 -0.71
C ILE A 304 10.64 -7.92 0.78
N VAL A 305 11.27 -7.08 1.61
CA VAL A 305 11.13 -7.15 3.07
C VAL A 305 10.66 -5.81 3.60
N SER A 306 9.43 -5.76 4.07
CA SER A 306 8.87 -4.55 4.68
C SER A 306 9.03 -4.62 6.19
N VAL A 307 9.78 -3.69 6.76
CA VAL A 307 10.06 -3.59 8.20
C VAL A 307 9.19 -2.48 8.80
N VAL A 308 8.37 -2.85 9.76
CA VAL A 308 7.52 -1.92 10.51
C VAL A 308 8.31 -1.36 11.68
N GLY A 309 8.50 -0.04 11.72
CA GLY A 309 9.26 0.66 12.76
C GLY A 309 8.47 0.94 14.03
N ASN A 310 9.11 1.65 14.96
CA ASN A 310 8.47 2.08 16.20
C ASN A 310 7.42 3.18 15.92
N PRO A 311 6.30 3.18 16.65
CA PRO A 311 5.33 4.25 16.53
C PRO A 311 5.85 5.55 17.14
N ILE A 312 5.69 6.64 16.40
CA ILE A 312 5.89 8.01 16.90
C ILE A 312 4.55 8.46 17.46
N ARG A 313 4.48 8.60 18.77
CA ARG A 313 3.29 9.08 19.45
C ARG A 313 3.02 10.54 19.11
N VAL A 314 1.76 10.84 18.82
CA VAL A 314 1.33 12.16 18.41
C VAL A 314 0.15 12.57 19.32
N GLU A 315 0.29 13.76 19.92
CA GLU A 315 -0.80 14.41 20.64
C GLU A 315 -1.75 15.09 19.65
N GLN A 316 -3.05 14.98 19.90
CA GLN A 316 -4.04 15.56 19.01
C GLN A 316 -4.06 17.08 19.12
N ASN A 317 -3.82 17.77 18.00
CA ASN A 317 -4.02 19.22 17.86
C ASN A 317 -4.75 19.51 16.55
N LYS A 318 -5.94 20.12 16.62
CA LYS A 318 -6.76 20.43 15.43
C LYS A 318 -6.14 21.47 14.50
N GLY A 319 -5.28 22.33 15.03
CA GLY A 319 -4.59 23.41 14.32
C GLY A 319 -3.08 23.36 14.53
N PRO A 320 -2.36 22.32 14.07
CA PRO A 320 -0.94 22.18 14.35
C PRO A 320 -0.13 23.31 13.72
N THR A 321 0.85 23.82 14.48
CA THR A 321 1.82 24.81 14.01
C THR A 321 2.84 24.16 13.07
N ILE A 322 3.59 24.97 12.33
CA ILE A 322 4.66 24.47 11.44
C ILE A 322 5.75 23.78 12.28
N GLU A 323 6.10 24.36 13.42
CA GLU A 323 7.13 23.84 14.33
C GLU A 323 6.73 22.46 14.91
N GLU A 324 5.44 22.26 15.26
CA GLU A 324 4.94 20.95 15.70
C GLU A 324 5.05 19.91 14.58
N ILE A 325 4.71 20.27 13.35
CA ILE A 325 4.80 19.38 12.19
C ILE A 325 6.27 19.02 11.91
N GLU A 326 7.18 19.98 11.93
CA GLU A 326 8.62 19.76 11.72
C GLU A 326 9.23 18.90 12.82
N LYS A 327 8.87 19.12 14.08
CA LYS A 327 9.31 18.29 15.20
C LYS A 327 8.92 16.82 15.00
N VAL A 328 7.67 16.56 14.63
CA VAL A 328 7.20 15.20 14.36
C VAL A 328 7.87 14.62 13.11
N GLN A 329 8.13 15.45 12.08
CA GLN A 329 8.86 15.02 10.88
C GLN A 329 10.29 14.56 11.21
N ILE A 330 11.00 15.29 12.05
CA ILE A 330 12.35 14.90 12.48
C ILE A 330 12.33 13.55 13.18
N LEU A 331 11.39 13.33 14.11
CA LEU A 331 11.24 12.04 14.79
C LEU A 331 10.93 10.90 13.80
N TYR A 332 10.08 11.18 12.80
CA TYR A 332 9.73 10.23 11.76
C TYR A 332 10.94 9.86 10.88
N ILE A 333 11.70 10.84 10.45
CA ILE A 333 12.93 10.65 9.65
C ILE A 333 13.97 9.85 10.45
N ASN A 334 14.17 10.20 11.72
CA ASN A 334 15.13 9.52 12.59
C ASN A 334 14.79 8.02 12.74
N GLU A 335 13.51 7.69 12.95
CA GLU A 335 13.10 6.28 13.04
C GLU A 335 13.24 5.56 11.70
N LEU A 336 12.91 6.21 10.59
CA LEU A 336 13.09 5.64 9.25
C LEU A 336 14.57 5.37 8.94
N THR A 337 15.46 6.31 9.31
CA THR A 337 16.91 6.14 9.20
C THR A 337 17.42 5.02 10.09
N ARG A 338 16.91 4.91 11.32
CA ARG A 338 17.24 3.80 12.23
C ARG A 338 16.86 2.42 11.62
N ILE A 339 15.69 2.32 10.97
CA ILE A 339 15.30 1.08 10.27
C ILE A 339 16.29 0.78 9.15
N TRP A 340 16.61 1.78 8.32
CA TRP A 340 17.57 1.64 7.24
C TRP A 340 18.92 1.14 7.76
N ASP A 341 19.52 1.84 8.70
CA ASP A 341 20.86 1.52 9.23
C ASP A 341 20.93 0.13 9.87
N LYS A 342 19.87 -0.26 10.58
CA LYS A 342 19.81 -1.57 11.22
C LYS A 342 19.72 -2.74 10.25
N TYR A 343 19.05 -2.56 9.11
CA TYR A 343 18.68 -3.68 8.23
C TYR A 343 19.29 -3.62 6.82
N LYS A 344 19.93 -2.51 6.44
CA LYS A 344 20.48 -2.33 5.08
C LYS A 344 21.48 -3.39 4.66
N ASP A 345 22.35 -3.84 5.56
CA ASP A 345 23.38 -4.84 5.25
C ASP A 345 22.81 -6.26 5.11
N VAL A 346 21.65 -6.52 5.76
CA VAL A 346 20.97 -7.81 5.67
C VAL A 346 20.03 -7.89 4.46
N TYR A 347 19.29 -6.80 4.17
CA TYR A 347 18.24 -6.84 3.16
C TYR A 347 18.57 -6.07 1.87
N ALA A 348 19.60 -5.23 1.88
CA ALA A 348 20.12 -4.52 0.70
C ALA A 348 21.66 -4.59 0.62
N PRO A 349 22.30 -5.80 0.66
CA PRO A 349 23.76 -5.92 0.64
C PRO A 349 24.37 -5.38 -0.66
N ASN A 350 23.63 -5.43 -1.76
CA ASN A 350 24.07 -4.98 -3.09
C ASN A 350 23.57 -3.57 -3.43
N ARG A 351 23.25 -2.73 -2.42
CA ARG A 351 22.86 -1.35 -2.67
C ARG A 351 23.96 -0.54 -3.35
N LYS A 352 23.58 0.31 -4.28
CA LYS A 352 24.51 1.16 -5.01
C LYS A 352 24.94 2.39 -4.21
N ARG A 353 24.08 2.84 -3.29
CA ARG A 353 24.30 4.00 -2.41
C ARG A 353 23.42 3.91 -1.17
N GLU A 354 23.74 4.74 -0.19
CA GLU A 354 22.92 4.89 1.01
C GLU A 354 21.55 5.54 0.67
N MET A 355 20.62 5.41 1.60
CA MET A 355 19.31 6.07 1.50
C MET A 355 19.48 7.59 1.44
N THR A 356 18.78 8.22 0.52
CA THR A 356 18.78 9.69 0.38
C THR A 356 17.37 10.23 0.48
N LEU A 357 17.24 11.38 1.19
CA LEU A 357 16.00 12.11 1.27
C LEU A 357 16.03 13.24 0.25
N ILE A 358 15.26 13.06 -0.81
CA ILE A 358 15.06 14.07 -1.86
C ILE A 358 13.79 14.87 -1.60
N ALA A 359 13.71 16.07 -2.17
CA ALA A 359 12.72 17.15 -1.99
C ALA A 359 11.37 16.80 -1.44
#